data_35f6ba0c8a4b82d644c9b3f154766475
#
_entry.id   35f6ba0c8a4b82d644c9b3f154766475
#
_cell.length_a   1.000
_cell.length_b   1.000
_cell.length_c   1.000
_cell.angle_alpha   90.00
_cell.angle_beta   90.00
_cell.angle_gamma   90.00
#
_symmetry.space_group_name_H-M   'P 1'
#
loop_
_entity.id
_entity.type
_entity.pdbx_description
1 polymer ?
#
loop_
_entity_poly.entity_id
_entity_poly.type
_entity_poly.pdbx_seq_one_letter_code
_entity_poly.pdbx_strand_id
1 'polypeptide(L)'
;MDYDVHIIGGGLAGSEAAWQLARRGVKVRLSEMRGGGEMTPAHQGTGLAELVCSNSFRSDDHEKNAVGLIHHEIRQLDSLIMAAAEMAKVPAGSALAVDREVFSAEVERRLAALPSLEIVRERIDTLPDAGLTIIATGPLTAAALAQ
;
A
#
# COMPACT_ATOMS: atom_id res chain seq x y z
N MET A 1 1.68 19.55 7.05
CA MET A 1 0.30 19.31 7.56
C MET A 1 0.39 18.69 8.94
N ASP A 2 -0.42 19.16 9.86
CA ASP A 2 -0.59 18.47 11.15
C ASP A 2 -1.40 17.18 10.93
N TYR A 3 -0.96 16.06 11.49
CA TYR A 3 -1.56 14.75 11.25
C TYR A 3 -1.91 14.02 12.55
N ASP A 4 -2.93 13.17 12.49
CA ASP A 4 -3.38 12.34 13.61
C ASP A 4 -2.65 11.00 13.65
N VAL A 5 -2.31 10.47 12.45
CA VAL A 5 -1.65 9.17 12.29
C VAL A 5 -0.49 9.29 11.30
N HIS A 6 0.66 8.77 11.68
CA HIS A 6 1.83 8.59 10.82
C HIS A 6 1.95 7.13 10.37
N ILE A 7 1.97 6.90 9.08
CA ILE A 7 2.19 5.57 8.49
C ILE A 7 3.59 5.56 7.87
N ILE A 8 4.41 4.60 8.26
CA ILE A 8 5.77 4.42 7.77
C ILE A 8 5.79 3.20 6.84
N GLY A 9 6.03 3.44 5.56
CA GLY A 9 6.05 2.44 4.49
C GLY A 9 4.82 2.51 3.59
N GLY A 10 5.05 2.75 2.31
CA GLY A 10 4.03 2.88 1.25
C GLY A 10 3.84 1.61 0.41
N GLY A 11 4.03 0.43 1.00
CA GLY A 11 3.71 -0.85 0.39
C GLY A 11 2.20 -1.13 0.38
N LEU A 12 1.80 -2.37 0.11
CA LEU A 12 0.38 -2.78 0.08
C LEU A 12 -0.34 -2.44 1.39
N ALA A 13 0.25 -2.83 2.52
CA ALA A 13 -0.36 -2.63 3.84
C ALA A 13 -0.47 -1.15 4.22
N GLY A 14 0.61 -0.38 4.04
CA GLY A 14 0.62 1.06 4.37
C GLY A 14 -0.30 1.86 3.47
N SER A 15 -0.37 1.54 2.18
CA SER A 15 -1.30 2.18 1.23
C SER A 15 -2.75 1.89 1.59
N GLU A 16 -3.09 0.64 1.96
CA GLU A 16 -4.43 0.29 2.41
C GLU A 16 -4.80 1.01 3.71
N ALA A 17 -3.89 1.04 4.70
CA ALA A 17 -4.11 1.74 5.96
C ALA A 17 -4.34 3.25 5.75
N ALA A 18 -3.53 3.88 4.90
CA ALA A 18 -3.69 5.28 4.53
C ALA A 18 -5.06 5.56 3.89
N TRP A 19 -5.49 4.69 2.96
CA TRP A 19 -6.81 4.77 2.35
C TRP A 19 -7.94 4.67 3.37
N GLN A 20 -7.91 3.65 4.21
CA GLN A 20 -8.97 3.40 5.18
C GLN A 20 -9.12 4.52 6.21
N LEU A 21 -8.01 5.12 6.65
CA LEU A 21 -8.01 6.22 7.60
C LEU A 21 -8.42 7.55 6.93
N ALA A 22 -7.75 7.91 5.84
CA ALA A 22 -7.95 9.22 5.22
C ALA A 22 -9.35 9.38 4.62
N ARG A 23 -9.94 8.34 4.03
CA ARG A 23 -11.33 8.39 3.54
C ARG A 23 -12.38 8.56 4.67
N ARG A 24 -11.99 8.32 5.92
CA ARG A 24 -12.82 8.56 7.11
C ARG A 24 -12.56 9.92 7.76
N GLY A 25 -11.75 10.76 7.11
CA GLY A 25 -11.44 12.10 7.57
C GLY A 25 -10.31 12.20 8.59
N VAL A 26 -9.62 11.08 8.90
CA VAL A 26 -8.41 11.09 9.74
C VAL A 26 -7.29 11.73 8.93
N LYS A 27 -6.56 12.66 9.53
CA LYS A 27 -5.38 13.27 8.91
C LYS A 27 -4.21 12.31 8.98
N VAL A 28 -3.71 11.91 7.82
CA VAL A 28 -2.68 10.88 7.69
C VAL A 28 -1.45 11.45 7.00
N ARG A 29 -0.28 11.15 7.56
CA ARG A 29 1.01 11.28 6.88
C ARG A 29 1.51 9.90 6.51
N LEU A 30 1.76 9.66 5.24
CA LEU A 30 2.38 8.43 4.73
C LEU A 30 3.80 8.73 4.26
N SER A 31 4.79 8.18 4.97
CA SER A 31 6.20 8.30 4.59
C SER A 31 6.65 7.06 3.84
N GLU A 32 7.23 7.26 2.65
CA GLU A 32 7.81 6.22 1.80
C GLU A 32 9.23 6.60 1.39
N MET A 33 10.20 5.73 1.66
CA MET A 33 11.61 6.04 1.40
C MET A 33 11.98 6.02 -0.09
N ARG A 34 11.31 5.22 -0.90
CA ARG A 34 11.58 5.17 -2.35
C ARG A 34 11.05 6.45 -3.02
N GLY A 35 11.84 6.99 -3.93
CA GLY A 35 11.58 8.30 -4.53
C GLY A 35 12.11 9.48 -3.73
N GLY A 36 12.61 9.25 -2.51
CA GLY A 36 13.36 10.22 -1.69
C GLY A 36 14.88 10.05 -1.76
N GLY A 37 15.39 9.36 -2.80
CA GLY A 37 16.81 9.05 -2.96
C GLY A 37 17.22 7.64 -2.49
N GLU A 38 16.31 6.91 -1.88
CA GLU A 38 16.54 5.55 -1.39
C GLU A 38 15.85 4.52 -2.27
N MET A 39 16.48 3.36 -2.40
CA MET A 39 15.94 2.19 -3.10
C MET A 39 16.26 0.93 -2.31
N THR A 40 15.47 -0.13 -2.52
CA THR A 40 15.76 -1.46 -1.98
C THR A 40 16.21 -2.41 -3.09
N PRO A 41 16.91 -3.51 -2.77
CA PRO A 41 17.34 -4.49 -3.80
C PRO A 41 16.19 -5.15 -4.56
N ALA A 42 14.98 -5.20 -4.00
CA ALA A 42 13.83 -5.87 -4.59
C ALA A 42 12.96 -4.95 -5.45
N HIS A 43 12.94 -3.65 -5.17
CA HIS A 43 12.10 -2.69 -5.88
C HIS A 43 12.79 -2.18 -7.15
N GLN A 44 12.00 -1.95 -8.19
CA GLN A 44 12.47 -1.42 -9.48
C GLN A 44 11.99 0.01 -9.72
N GLY A 45 10.91 0.42 -9.08
CA GLY A 45 10.29 1.72 -9.22
C GLY A 45 10.14 2.46 -7.90
N THR A 46 9.55 3.65 -7.97
CA THR A 46 9.26 4.50 -6.82
C THR A 46 7.77 4.54 -6.47
N GLY A 47 6.94 3.85 -7.24
CA GLY A 47 5.48 3.79 -7.06
C GLY A 47 5.07 3.16 -5.74
N LEU A 48 3.95 3.63 -5.17
CA LEU A 48 3.36 3.00 -4.00
C LEU A 48 2.81 1.61 -4.34
N ALA A 49 2.76 0.74 -3.33
CA ALA A 49 2.25 -0.63 -3.46
C ALA A 49 2.88 -1.42 -4.61
N GLU A 50 4.19 -1.23 -4.87
CA GLU A 50 4.89 -1.96 -5.91
C GLU A 50 4.91 -3.46 -5.63
N LEU A 51 4.49 -4.27 -6.62
CA LEU A 51 4.50 -5.72 -6.55
C LEU A 51 5.88 -6.23 -7.01
N VAL A 52 6.70 -6.70 -6.07
CA VAL A 52 8.11 -7.07 -6.33
C VAL A 52 8.31 -8.54 -6.68
N CYS A 53 7.51 -9.46 -6.15
CA CYS A 53 7.70 -10.90 -6.31
C CYS A 53 6.83 -11.49 -7.42
N SER A 54 5.57 -11.09 -7.49
CA SER A 54 4.58 -11.62 -8.41
C SER A 54 3.56 -10.54 -8.78
N ASN A 55 3.01 -10.63 -9.97
CA ASN A 55 1.87 -9.81 -10.39
C ASN A 55 0.51 -10.45 -10.08
N SER A 56 0.49 -11.53 -9.28
CA SER A 56 -0.72 -12.28 -8.95
C SER A 56 -1.02 -12.19 -7.45
N PHE A 57 -2.26 -11.87 -7.12
CA PHE A 57 -2.84 -12.00 -5.78
C PHE A 57 -3.39 -13.39 -5.51
N ARG A 58 -3.05 -14.37 -6.35
CA ARG A 58 -3.53 -15.76 -6.29
C ARG A 58 -5.01 -15.88 -6.65
N SER A 59 -5.66 -16.95 -6.16
CA SER A 59 -7.05 -17.25 -6.49
C SER A 59 -8.02 -16.15 -6.03
N ASP A 60 -8.97 -15.82 -6.89
CA ASP A 60 -10.08 -14.92 -6.59
C ASP A 60 -11.41 -15.68 -6.38
N ASP A 61 -11.36 -16.99 -6.34
CA ASP A 61 -12.53 -17.85 -6.08
C ASP A 61 -12.84 -17.89 -4.58
N HIS A 62 -13.82 -17.13 -4.14
CA HIS A 62 -14.20 -17.01 -2.74
C HIS A 62 -14.97 -18.21 -2.20
N GLU A 63 -15.50 -19.06 -3.07
CA GLU A 63 -16.27 -20.24 -2.63
C GLU A 63 -15.38 -21.45 -2.35
N LYS A 64 -14.22 -21.55 -3.03
CA LYS A 64 -13.37 -22.75 -3.01
C LYS A 64 -11.95 -22.48 -2.51
N ASN A 65 -11.59 -21.23 -2.25
CA ASN A 65 -10.22 -20.86 -1.91
C ASN A 65 -10.17 -19.82 -0.80
N ALA A 66 -9.37 -20.06 0.24
CA ALA A 66 -9.25 -19.17 1.38
C ALA A 66 -8.72 -17.77 0.99
N VAL A 67 -7.81 -17.68 0.02
CA VAL A 67 -7.31 -16.38 -0.47
C VAL A 67 -8.42 -15.62 -1.19
N GLY A 68 -9.21 -16.30 -2.02
CA GLY A 68 -10.38 -15.72 -2.67
C GLY A 68 -11.42 -15.22 -1.66
N LEU A 69 -11.62 -15.95 -0.56
CA LEU A 69 -12.51 -15.51 0.52
C LEU A 69 -12.00 -14.22 1.18
N ILE A 70 -10.70 -14.11 1.46
CA ILE A 70 -10.10 -12.88 1.97
C ILE A 70 -10.34 -11.71 0.99
N HIS A 71 -10.13 -11.91 -0.31
CA HIS A 71 -10.42 -10.88 -1.31
C HIS A 71 -11.88 -10.43 -1.25
N HIS A 72 -12.80 -11.37 -1.13
CA HIS A 72 -14.23 -11.08 -1.03
C HIS A 72 -14.55 -10.23 0.21
N GLU A 73 -14.01 -10.60 1.36
CA GLU A 73 -14.23 -9.88 2.62
C GLU A 73 -13.66 -8.46 2.59
N ILE A 74 -12.43 -8.28 2.12
CA ILE A 74 -11.83 -6.94 2.06
C ILE A 74 -12.45 -6.05 0.98
N ARG A 75 -13.04 -6.61 -0.08
CA ARG A 75 -13.89 -5.85 -1.02
C ARG A 75 -15.08 -5.22 -0.31
N GLN A 76 -15.70 -5.92 0.63
CA GLN A 76 -16.81 -5.37 1.43
C GLN A 76 -16.39 -4.23 2.35
N LEU A 77 -15.09 -4.13 2.65
CA LEU A 77 -14.50 -2.99 3.38
C LEU A 77 -14.04 -1.85 2.45
N ASP A 78 -14.42 -1.88 1.18
CA ASP A 78 -14.00 -0.92 0.16
C ASP A 78 -12.46 -0.82 0.04
N SER A 79 -11.77 -1.95 -0.01
CA SER A 79 -10.31 -2.03 -0.12
C SER A 79 -9.78 -1.26 -1.33
N LEU A 80 -8.78 -0.42 -1.09
CA LEU A 80 -8.00 0.24 -2.14
C LEU A 80 -7.30 -0.77 -3.04
N ILE A 81 -6.67 -1.77 -2.42
CA ILE A 81 -5.88 -2.77 -3.13
C ILE A 81 -6.77 -3.58 -4.07
N MET A 82 -7.93 -4.03 -3.62
CA MET A 82 -8.86 -4.76 -4.47
C MET A 82 -9.43 -3.90 -5.60
N ALA A 83 -9.76 -2.65 -5.33
CA ALA A 83 -10.25 -1.73 -6.36
C ALA A 83 -9.20 -1.43 -7.42
N ALA A 84 -7.94 -1.20 -7.02
CA ALA A 84 -6.83 -1.01 -7.94
C ALA A 84 -6.50 -2.28 -8.74
N ALA A 85 -6.57 -3.45 -8.09
CA ALA A 85 -6.37 -4.73 -8.76
C ALA A 85 -7.42 -5.00 -9.83
N GLU A 86 -8.68 -4.66 -9.58
CA GLU A 86 -9.75 -4.82 -10.58
C GLU A 86 -9.52 -3.92 -11.81
N MET A 87 -9.04 -2.69 -11.61
CA MET A 87 -8.69 -1.76 -12.69
C MET A 87 -7.49 -2.24 -13.53
N ALA A 88 -6.53 -2.90 -12.89
CA ALA A 88 -5.28 -3.36 -13.51
C ALA A 88 -5.32 -4.82 -13.98
N LYS A 89 -6.45 -5.50 -13.81
CA LYS A 89 -6.62 -6.93 -14.05
C LYS A 89 -6.24 -7.34 -15.47
N VAL A 90 -5.51 -8.45 -15.55
CA VAL A 90 -5.18 -9.13 -16.81
C VAL A 90 -5.75 -10.56 -16.80
N PRO A 91 -6.02 -11.17 -17.97
CA PRO A 91 -6.55 -12.53 -18.02
C PRO A 91 -5.61 -13.54 -17.36
N ALA A 92 -6.12 -14.29 -16.38
CA ALA A 92 -5.35 -15.30 -15.63
C ALA A 92 -6.23 -16.43 -15.06
N GLY A 93 -7.35 -16.76 -15.69
CA GLY A 93 -8.29 -17.76 -15.19
C GLY A 93 -8.95 -17.34 -13.88
N SER A 94 -8.88 -18.18 -12.85
CA SER A 94 -9.43 -17.90 -11.52
C SER A 94 -8.49 -17.04 -10.64
N ALA A 95 -7.27 -16.76 -11.08
CA ALA A 95 -6.34 -15.91 -10.36
C ALA A 95 -6.61 -14.43 -10.62
N LEU A 96 -6.38 -13.60 -9.62
CA LEU A 96 -6.37 -12.16 -9.74
C LEU A 96 -4.94 -11.70 -10.07
N ALA A 97 -4.62 -11.63 -11.36
CA ALA A 97 -3.35 -11.11 -11.84
C ALA A 97 -3.53 -9.70 -12.42
N VAL A 98 -2.51 -8.89 -12.31
CA VAL A 98 -2.55 -7.47 -12.68
C VAL A 98 -1.35 -7.05 -13.52
N ASP A 99 -1.51 -5.99 -14.29
CA ASP A 99 -0.41 -5.19 -14.77
C ASP A 99 0.15 -4.38 -13.60
N ARG A 100 1.43 -4.58 -13.28
CA ARG A 100 2.08 -3.99 -12.07
C ARG A 100 2.14 -2.48 -12.10
N GLU A 101 2.43 -1.91 -13.27
CA GLU A 101 2.55 -0.45 -13.44
C GLU A 101 1.18 0.22 -13.34
N VAL A 102 0.18 -0.34 -14.02
CA VAL A 102 -1.20 0.14 -13.96
C VAL A 102 -1.74 0.05 -12.53
N PHE A 103 -1.45 -1.06 -11.84
CA PHE A 103 -1.87 -1.25 -10.45
C PHE A 103 -1.27 -0.18 -9.51
N SER A 104 0.04 -0.01 -9.53
CA SER A 104 0.73 0.97 -8.68
C SER A 104 0.28 2.41 -8.98
N ALA A 105 0.15 2.76 -10.26
CA ALA A 105 -0.34 4.07 -10.68
C ALA A 105 -1.77 4.35 -10.19
N GLU A 106 -2.65 3.35 -10.24
CA GLU A 106 -4.03 3.49 -9.74
C GLU A 106 -4.08 3.65 -8.22
N VAL A 107 -3.23 2.93 -7.47
CA VAL A 107 -3.09 3.12 -6.03
C VAL A 107 -2.68 4.56 -5.72
N GLU A 108 -1.63 5.06 -6.36
CA GLU A 108 -1.15 6.44 -6.16
C GLU A 108 -2.21 7.48 -6.52
N ARG A 109 -2.87 7.30 -7.65
CA ARG A 109 -3.93 8.21 -8.12
C ARG A 109 -5.06 8.35 -7.10
N ARG A 110 -5.52 7.22 -6.54
CA ARG A 110 -6.59 7.21 -5.54
C ARG A 110 -6.16 7.84 -4.23
N LEU A 111 -4.96 7.54 -3.77
CA LEU A 111 -4.42 8.13 -2.53
C LEU A 111 -4.21 9.63 -2.67
N ALA A 112 -3.65 10.08 -3.79
CA ALA A 112 -3.42 11.51 -4.05
C ALA A 112 -4.70 12.34 -4.11
N ALA A 113 -5.84 11.73 -4.37
CA ALA A 113 -7.14 12.40 -4.41
C ALA A 113 -7.74 12.66 -3.00
N LEU A 114 -7.14 12.11 -1.94
CA LEU A 114 -7.66 12.25 -0.57
C LEU A 114 -7.11 13.51 0.11
N PRO A 115 -7.96 14.48 0.45
CA PRO A 115 -7.51 15.75 1.04
C PRO A 115 -6.91 15.60 2.44
N SER A 116 -7.23 14.51 3.14
CA SER A 116 -6.73 14.21 4.49
C SER A 116 -5.40 13.44 4.48
N LEU A 117 -4.82 13.16 3.31
CA LEU A 117 -3.59 12.39 3.18
C LEU A 117 -2.46 13.25 2.63
N GLU A 118 -1.34 13.24 3.34
CA GLU A 118 -0.05 13.76 2.88
C GLU A 118 0.89 12.59 2.60
N ILE A 119 1.39 12.49 1.38
CA ILE A 119 2.41 11.51 0.98
C ILE A 119 3.75 12.20 0.95
N VAL A 120 4.70 11.72 1.75
CA VAL A 120 6.05 12.28 1.86
C VAL A 120 7.07 11.24 1.43
N ARG A 121 7.95 11.61 0.51
CA ARG A 121 9.05 10.75 0.05
C ARG A 121 10.27 11.00 0.93
N GLU A 122 10.34 10.23 2.01
CA GLU A 122 11.39 10.33 3.02
C GLU A 122 11.66 8.98 3.67
N ARG A 123 12.91 8.77 4.10
CA ARG A 123 13.28 7.63 4.94
C ARG A 123 13.11 8.01 6.42
N ILE A 124 12.48 7.13 7.17
CA ILE A 124 12.33 7.27 8.61
C ILE A 124 13.32 6.31 9.28
N ASP A 125 14.24 6.84 10.04
CA ASP A 125 15.30 6.08 10.74
C ASP A 125 14.99 5.84 12.23
N THR A 126 14.09 6.64 12.79
CA THR A 126 13.66 6.54 14.20
C THR A 126 12.15 6.69 14.30
N LEU A 127 11.54 5.98 15.23
CA LEU A 127 10.11 6.14 15.47
C LEU A 127 9.79 7.53 16.01
N PRO A 128 8.66 8.14 15.60
CA PRO A 128 8.18 9.38 16.20
C PRO A 128 7.95 9.23 17.71
N ASP A 129 8.34 10.24 18.48
CA ASP A 129 8.21 10.23 19.96
C ASP A 129 6.77 10.41 20.44
N ALA A 130 5.88 10.88 19.58
CA ALA A 130 4.49 11.18 19.91
C ALA A 130 3.53 10.88 18.75
N GLY A 131 2.25 10.68 19.09
CA GLY A 131 1.19 10.40 18.14
C GLY A 131 0.98 8.91 17.87
N LEU A 132 0.01 8.61 17.00
CA LEU A 132 -0.26 7.24 16.57
C LEU A 132 0.60 6.92 15.34
N THR A 133 1.34 5.82 15.40
CA THR A 133 2.20 5.37 14.31
C THR A 133 1.84 3.96 13.86
N ILE A 134 1.71 3.76 12.55
CA ILE A 134 1.58 2.44 11.92
C ILE A 134 2.90 2.14 11.20
N ILE A 135 3.58 1.07 11.60
CA ILE A 135 4.78 0.58 10.94
C ILE A 135 4.36 -0.46 9.90
N ALA A 136 4.50 -0.12 8.62
CA ALA A 136 4.12 -0.96 7.50
C ALA A 136 5.29 -1.15 6.50
N THR A 137 6.51 -1.21 7.02
CA THR A 137 7.76 -1.24 6.24
C THR A 137 8.06 -2.62 5.64
N GLY A 138 7.39 -3.67 6.15
CA GLY A 138 7.59 -5.04 5.65
C GLY A 138 9.01 -5.59 5.90
N PRO A 139 9.44 -6.59 5.11
CA PRO A 139 10.72 -7.28 5.33
C PRO A 139 11.95 -6.44 4.91
N LEU A 140 11.77 -5.37 4.16
CA LEU A 140 12.84 -4.50 3.65
C LEU A 140 12.92 -3.18 4.42
N THR A 141 12.64 -3.21 5.70
CA THR A 141 12.77 -2.07 6.63
C THR A 141 14.20 -1.52 6.58
N ALA A 142 14.33 -0.18 6.57
CA ALA A 142 15.63 0.47 6.64
C ALA A 142 16.40 0.02 7.89
N ALA A 143 17.70 -0.27 7.73
CA ALA A 143 18.52 -0.86 8.80
C ALA A 143 18.53 -0.03 10.09
N ALA A 144 18.48 1.30 9.98
CA ALA A 144 18.44 2.18 11.15
C ALA A 144 17.13 2.06 11.93
N LEU A 145 16.00 1.86 11.24
CA LEU A 145 14.69 1.70 11.87
C LEU A 145 14.49 0.28 12.45
N ALA A 146 15.24 -0.70 11.95
CA ALA A 146 15.13 -2.10 12.36
C ALA A 146 15.92 -2.44 13.65
N GLN A 147 16.71 -1.50 14.16
CA GLN A 147 17.51 -1.63 15.40
C GLN A 147 16.71 -1.22 16.63
#